data_320c33baeeacbc71f90a9ab0070eb7ae
#
_entry.id   320c33baeeacbc71f90a9ab0070eb7ae
#
_cell.length_a   1.000
_cell.length_b   1.000
_cell.length_c   1.000
_cell.angle_alpha   90.00
_cell.angle_beta   90.00
_cell.angle_gamma   90.00
#
_symmetry.space_group_name_H-M   'P 1'
#
loop_
_entity.id
_entity.type
_entity.pdbx_description
1 polymer ?
#
loop_
_entity_poly.entity_id
_entity_poly.type
_entity_poly.pdbx_seq_one_letter_code
_entity_poly.pdbx_strand_id
1 'polypeptide(L)'
;MIRTIPYTLFLLALLFSACYKEVDRPLTADFTFVLADSSHTVPATVNFSNRSVGATGFKWTFEGGEPGTSDYENPGSVTFKQAGNYKITLEAWNDDTRQTKTIDIHLDSAVQVAFDAEIQVNDFSPVQVKFTNRTVGASTYHWTFEDGTPATADAAAPPMVTFTTPGPHNITLQVGNGGQQFSISKTITVKPALHAAFEITPSFQDDDLEAPLTAILKGGSSSYLVQKWQSSGGGVLASDTASNTTVYFKDPGTYTITLTNGNNKDNQTVIKTITVKPNTKLRTLTDVQLGISTAHTDIGCFYSTRLRKVFKKGDDLSAAGKEIDIVFFGLNRSFTFNKFITPDSASSYTFPAIPGATATRFINKQELCNCTTPFTVADFDNMLNDAPLQTLQVPANATGTIQFNSDLLPRIVLFQTADGRKGAIKIKDYVLEGSTAYILADIKIQKYE
;
A
#
# COMPACT_ATOMS: atom_id res chain seq x y z
N MET A 1 1.50 -136.68 45.57
CA MET A 1 0.18 -136.12 45.81
C MET A 1 0.30 -134.96 46.78
N ILE A 2 0.40 -133.81 46.40
CA ILE A 2 -0.02 -132.60 47.14
C ILE A 2 0.03 -131.38 46.25
N ARG A 3 -1.04 -130.76 46.21
CA ARG A 3 -1.33 -129.56 45.44
C ARG A 3 -0.56 -128.35 45.90
N THR A 4 -0.02 -127.64 45.09
CA THR A 4 0.38 -126.25 45.30
C THR A 4 -0.30 -125.39 44.27
N ILE A 5 -1.22 -124.53 44.63
CA ILE A 5 -1.97 -123.57 43.88
C ILE A 5 -1.64 -122.17 44.49
N PRO A 6 -1.86 -121.13 43.84
CA PRO A 6 -0.92 -120.25 43.18
C PRO A 6 -0.82 -118.89 43.90
N TYR A 7 0.36 -118.50 44.24
CA TYR A 7 0.66 -117.14 44.80
C TYR A 7 1.09 -116.13 43.74
N THR A 8 1.12 -116.56 42.48
CA THR A 8 1.61 -115.67 41.39
C THR A 8 0.55 -114.77 40.81
N LEU A 9 -0.75 -114.87 41.06
CA LEU A 9 -1.78 -114.04 40.51
C LEU A 9 -2.09 -112.78 41.32
N PHE A 10 -1.68 -112.73 42.59
CA PHE A 10 -1.93 -111.57 43.51
C PHE A 10 -0.82 -110.52 43.44
N LEU A 11 0.36 -110.90 42.93
CA LEU A 11 1.50 -109.91 42.81
C LEU A 11 1.43 -109.10 41.52
N LEU A 12 0.60 -109.55 40.50
CA LEU A 12 0.48 -108.80 39.23
C LEU A 12 -0.61 -107.72 39.25
N ALA A 13 -1.53 -107.76 40.29
CA ALA A 13 -2.59 -106.73 40.45
C ALA A 13 -2.13 -105.47 41.20
N LEU A 14 -0.94 -105.50 41.82
CA LEU A 14 -0.38 -104.34 42.59
C LEU A 14 0.57 -103.49 41.79
N LEU A 15 0.84 -103.83 40.49
CA LEU A 15 1.75 -103.02 39.65
C LEU A 15 1.05 -102.06 38.74
N PHE A 16 -0.29 -101.86 38.75
CA PHE A 16 -1.04 -100.93 37.98
C PHE A 16 -1.59 -99.69 38.73
N SER A 17 -1.23 -99.46 40.00
CA SER A 17 -1.44 -98.19 40.66
C SER A 17 -0.21 -97.30 40.46
N ALA A 18 0.09 -96.97 39.16
CA ALA A 18 0.94 -95.87 38.84
C ALA A 18 0.18 -94.59 39.23
N CYS A 19 0.53 -94.02 40.41
CA CYS A 19 0.15 -92.69 40.74
C CYS A 19 0.64 -91.77 39.57
N TYR A 20 -0.25 -91.34 38.67
CA TYR A 20 -0.02 -90.32 37.78
C TYR A 20 0.14 -89.03 38.61
N LYS A 21 1.36 -88.57 38.77
CA LYS A 21 1.62 -87.33 39.47
C LYS A 21 1.10 -86.21 38.57
N GLU A 22 -0.10 -85.78 38.86
CA GLU A 22 -0.68 -84.61 38.20
C GLU A 22 0.31 -83.44 38.37
N VAL A 23 0.90 -83.04 37.29
CA VAL A 23 1.79 -81.83 37.29
C VAL A 23 0.88 -80.63 37.28
N ASP A 24 0.69 -80.13 38.50
CA ASP A 24 -0.01 -78.81 38.64
C ASP A 24 0.66 -77.81 37.80
N ARG A 25 -0.04 -77.39 36.73
CA ARG A 25 0.43 -76.33 35.84
C ARG A 25 -0.12 -75.02 36.38
N PRO A 26 0.70 -74.16 37.02
CA PRO A 26 0.22 -72.93 37.59
C PRO A 26 -0.40 -72.06 36.49
N LEU A 27 -1.67 -71.77 36.61
CA LEU A 27 -2.38 -70.88 35.70
C LEU A 27 -2.12 -69.42 36.07
N THR A 28 -1.73 -68.60 35.06
CA THR A 28 -1.67 -67.15 35.21
C THR A 28 -2.36 -66.49 34.03
N ALA A 29 -3.38 -65.72 34.28
CA ALA A 29 -4.01 -64.86 33.25
C ALA A 29 -3.31 -63.53 33.17
N ASP A 30 -2.73 -63.22 32.00
CA ASP A 30 -2.11 -61.93 31.76
C ASP A 30 -2.16 -61.57 30.26
N PHE A 31 -2.18 -60.29 29.98
CA PHE A 31 -2.14 -59.76 28.60
C PHE A 31 -1.60 -58.35 28.53
N THR A 32 -1.17 -57.93 27.36
CA THR A 32 -0.77 -56.55 27.01
C THR A 32 -1.59 -56.07 25.85
N PHE A 33 -1.63 -54.72 25.66
CA PHE A 33 -2.24 -54.10 24.50
C PHE A 33 -1.34 -53.05 23.89
N VAL A 34 -1.56 -52.77 22.60
CA VAL A 34 -0.90 -51.68 21.86
C VAL A 34 -1.96 -51.03 20.95
N LEU A 35 -2.04 -49.70 20.98
CA LEU A 35 -2.81 -48.93 20.01
C LEU A 35 -2.14 -49.01 18.64
N ALA A 36 -2.89 -49.31 17.59
CA ALA A 36 -2.35 -49.59 16.27
C ALA A 36 -1.59 -48.39 15.66
N ASP A 37 -2.03 -47.16 15.95
CA ASP A 37 -1.45 -45.92 15.50
C ASP A 37 -0.87 -45.03 16.62
N SER A 38 -0.73 -45.62 17.84
CA SER A 38 -0.36 -44.90 19.06
C SER A 38 -1.34 -43.75 19.45
N SER A 39 -2.53 -43.70 18.83
CA SER A 39 -3.56 -42.72 19.08
C SER A 39 -4.56 -43.20 20.13
N HIS A 40 -4.79 -42.40 21.17
CA HIS A 40 -5.86 -42.60 22.14
C HIS A 40 -7.21 -41.99 21.72
N THR A 41 -7.31 -41.41 20.50
CA THR A 41 -8.55 -40.80 20.00
C THR A 41 -9.38 -41.76 19.18
N VAL A 42 -10.70 -41.74 19.39
CA VAL A 42 -11.63 -42.59 18.63
C VAL A 42 -11.85 -42.07 17.19
N PRO A 43 -12.05 -43.01 16.24
CA PRO A 43 -12.06 -44.45 16.34
C PRO A 43 -10.65 -44.99 16.57
N ALA A 44 -10.48 -45.80 17.64
CA ALA A 44 -9.19 -46.40 18.01
C ALA A 44 -9.18 -47.90 17.77
N THR A 45 -8.11 -48.41 17.18
CA THR A 45 -7.88 -49.85 16.99
C THR A 45 -6.81 -50.31 17.97
N VAL A 46 -7.16 -51.29 18.81
CA VAL A 46 -6.30 -51.83 19.85
C VAL A 46 -5.97 -53.29 19.52
N ASN A 47 -4.69 -53.60 19.52
CA ASN A 47 -4.17 -54.96 19.32
C ASN A 47 -3.86 -55.56 20.71
N PHE A 48 -4.44 -56.72 21.00
CA PHE A 48 -4.22 -57.44 22.26
C PHE A 48 -3.29 -58.62 22.02
N SER A 49 -2.37 -58.87 22.98
CA SER A 49 -1.45 -59.99 22.99
C SER A 49 -1.60 -60.75 24.30
N ASN A 50 -1.97 -62.01 24.22
CA ASN A 50 -2.07 -62.92 25.36
C ASN A 50 -0.67 -63.21 25.93
N ARG A 51 -0.55 -63.15 27.26
CA ARG A 51 0.65 -63.46 28.04
C ARG A 51 0.37 -64.51 29.09
N SER A 52 -0.81 -65.15 29.04
CA SER A 52 -1.20 -66.16 30.00
C SER A 52 -0.33 -67.40 29.89
N VAL A 53 -0.11 -68.07 31.05
CA VAL A 53 0.68 -69.28 31.13
C VAL A 53 -0.18 -70.38 31.74
N GLY A 54 -0.11 -71.60 31.23
CA GLY A 54 -0.80 -72.79 31.75
C GLY A 54 -2.29 -72.86 31.44
N ALA A 55 -2.81 -71.96 30.56
CA ALA A 55 -4.20 -71.99 30.12
C ALA A 55 -4.40 -72.87 28.88
N THR A 56 -5.57 -73.48 28.75
CA THR A 56 -6.04 -74.25 27.60
C THR A 56 -7.28 -73.66 26.94
N GLY A 57 -7.95 -72.70 27.64
CA GLY A 57 -9.09 -71.98 27.13
C GLY A 57 -9.07 -70.54 27.53
N PHE A 58 -9.68 -69.70 26.69
CA PHE A 58 -9.67 -68.22 26.77
C PHE A 58 -11.04 -67.69 26.48
N LYS A 59 -11.42 -66.61 27.18
CA LYS A 59 -12.57 -65.76 26.82
C LYS A 59 -12.22 -64.33 27.09
N TRP A 60 -12.27 -63.56 26.05
CA TRP A 60 -12.09 -62.13 26.09
C TRP A 60 -13.43 -61.41 26.12
N THR A 61 -13.52 -60.32 26.88
CA THR A 61 -14.63 -59.41 26.89
C THR A 61 -14.07 -58.02 26.71
N PHE A 62 -14.51 -57.34 25.64
CA PHE A 62 -14.11 -55.96 25.28
C PHE A 62 -15.33 -55.07 25.48
N GLU A 63 -15.46 -54.44 26.62
CA GLU A 63 -16.57 -53.52 26.88
C GLU A 63 -16.53 -52.37 25.86
N GLY A 64 -17.61 -52.18 25.09
CA GLY A 64 -17.72 -51.16 24.04
C GLY A 64 -16.85 -51.37 22.80
N GLY A 65 -16.10 -52.45 22.67
CA GLY A 65 -15.28 -52.81 21.53
C GLY A 65 -16.02 -53.61 20.45
N GLU A 66 -15.53 -53.57 19.24
CA GLU A 66 -15.97 -54.37 18.10
C GLU A 66 -14.79 -55.20 17.54
N PRO A 67 -14.81 -56.57 17.68
CA PRO A 67 -15.84 -57.39 18.34
C PRO A 67 -15.87 -57.20 19.85
N GLY A 68 -17.04 -57.41 20.48
CA GLY A 68 -17.23 -57.27 21.95
C GLY A 68 -16.67 -58.44 22.75
N THR A 69 -16.45 -59.59 22.13
CA THR A 69 -15.90 -60.83 22.76
C THR A 69 -15.05 -61.59 21.78
N SER A 70 -14.16 -62.47 22.31
CA SER A 70 -13.39 -63.44 21.50
C SER A 70 -13.03 -64.64 22.38
N ASP A 71 -13.04 -65.84 21.78
CA ASP A 71 -12.62 -67.09 22.41
C ASP A 71 -11.25 -67.58 21.89
N TYR A 72 -10.61 -66.81 21.05
CA TYR A 72 -9.26 -67.12 20.54
C TYR A 72 -8.19 -66.79 21.56
N GLU A 73 -7.12 -67.59 21.58
CA GLU A 73 -5.94 -67.29 22.41
C GLU A 73 -5.43 -65.86 22.22
N ASN A 74 -5.29 -65.46 20.96
CA ASN A 74 -4.98 -64.08 20.60
C ASN A 74 -6.17 -63.48 19.80
N PRO A 75 -6.89 -62.52 20.36
CA PRO A 75 -8.18 -62.06 19.81
C PRO A 75 -8.02 -61.21 18.57
N GLY A 76 -6.79 -60.73 18.27
CA GLY A 76 -6.55 -59.81 17.16
C GLY A 76 -6.85 -58.36 17.54
N SER A 77 -7.31 -57.60 16.52
CA SER A 77 -7.61 -56.14 16.65
C SER A 77 -9.07 -55.93 17.09
N VAL A 78 -9.28 -55.00 17.99
CA VAL A 78 -10.60 -54.54 18.43
C VAL A 78 -10.70 -53.04 18.18
N THR A 79 -11.83 -52.59 17.61
CA THR A 79 -12.07 -51.17 17.33
C THR A 79 -13.06 -50.59 18.31
N PHE A 80 -12.75 -49.44 18.87
CA PHE A 80 -13.60 -48.64 19.75
C PHE A 80 -14.00 -47.35 19.01
N LYS A 81 -15.31 -47.08 18.91
CA LYS A 81 -15.86 -45.95 18.12
C LYS A 81 -16.26 -44.75 18.96
N GLN A 82 -16.36 -44.88 20.28
CA GLN A 82 -16.78 -43.82 21.19
C GLN A 82 -15.70 -43.52 22.22
N ALA A 83 -15.61 -42.30 22.69
CA ALA A 83 -14.73 -41.93 23.78
C ALA A 83 -15.26 -42.45 25.10
N GLY A 84 -14.37 -42.84 26.01
CA GLY A 84 -14.73 -43.35 27.32
C GLY A 84 -13.66 -44.23 27.97
N ASN A 85 -14.00 -44.77 29.16
CA ASN A 85 -13.18 -45.75 29.84
C ASN A 85 -13.75 -47.14 29.54
N TYR A 86 -12.92 -48.00 29.05
CA TYR A 86 -13.29 -49.37 28.64
C TYR A 86 -12.56 -50.37 29.45
N LYS A 87 -13.34 -51.35 30.02
CA LYS A 87 -12.81 -52.46 30.76
C LYS A 87 -12.59 -53.63 29.83
N ILE A 88 -11.37 -54.15 29.81
CA ILE A 88 -10.97 -55.32 29.02
C ILE A 88 -10.71 -56.45 29.96
N THR A 89 -11.39 -57.58 29.79
CA THR A 89 -11.29 -58.70 30.64
C THR A 89 -10.88 -59.95 29.85
N LEU A 90 -9.85 -60.65 30.34
CA LEU A 90 -9.46 -62.00 29.91
C LEU A 90 -9.75 -62.94 30.99
N GLU A 91 -10.61 -63.90 30.71
CA GLU A 91 -10.73 -65.17 31.53
C GLU A 91 -9.88 -66.24 30.81
N ALA A 92 -9.00 -66.86 31.59
CA ALA A 92 -8.16 -67.97 31.12
C ALA A 92 -8.35 -69.13 32.06
N TRP A 93 -8.46 -70.38 31.55
CA TRP A 93 -8.67 -71.56 32.37
C TRP A 93 -7.92 -72.75 31.79
N ASN A 94 -7.69 -73.75 32.69
CA ASN A 94 -7.34 -75.10 32.35
C ASN A 94 -8.38 -76.05 33.01
N ASP A 95 -8.10 -77.32 33.03
CA ASP A 95 -9.06 -78.31 33.56
C ASP A 95 -9.34 -78.13 35.05
N ASP A 96 -8.44 -77.51 35.82
CA ASP A 96 -8.48 -77.40 37.27
C ASP A 96 -8.86 -76.05 37.81
N THR A 97 -8.43 -74.97 37.10
CA THR A 97 -8.55 -73.59 37.62
C THR A 97 -8.95 -72.61 36.57
N ARG A 98 -9.50 -71.46 37.03
CA ARG A 98 -9.85 -70.31 36.20
C ARG A 98 -9.30 -69.00 36.82
N GLN A 99 -8.69 -68.18 36.06
CA GLN A 99 -8.20 -66.88 36.47
C GLN A 99 -8.68 -65.75 35.50
N THR A 100 -8.80 -64.52 36.02
CA THR A 100 -9.27 -63.40 35.33
C THR A 100 -8.27 -62.26 35.46
N LYS A 101 -7.93 -61.61 34.34
CA LYS A 101 -7.15 -60.37 34.27
C LYS A 101 -8.01 -59.27 33.66
N THR A 102 -7.98 -58.08 34.27
CA THR A 102 -8.71 -56.90 33.79
C THR A 102 -7.76 -55.74 33.65
N ILE A 103 -7.89 -54.98 32.58
CA ILE A 103 -7.18 -53.72 32.33
C ILE A 103 -8.22 -52.68 31.87
N ASP A 104 -8.07 -51.43 32.36
CA ASP A 104 -8.87 -50.31 31.90
C ASP A 104 -8.11 -49.53 30.82
N ILE A 105 -8.79 -49.17 29.73
CA ILE A 105 -8.26 -48.36 28.63
C ILE A 105 -9.11 -47.08 28.54
N HIS A 106 -8.45 -45.93 28.57
CA HIS A 106 -9.09 -44.65 28.32
C HIS A 106 -8.91 -44.22 26.88
N LEU A 107 -10.01 -43.85 26.21
CA LEU A 107 -10.01 -43.33 24.84
C LEU A 107 -10.71 -41.98 24.79
N ASP A 108 -10.08 -41.03 24.07
CA ASP A 108 -10.48 -39.63 23.95
C ASP A 108 -11.37 -39.36 22.72
N SER A 109 -12.13 -38.29 22.78
CA SER A 109 -12.90 -37.81 21.62
C SER A 109 -12.01 -37.41 20.46
N ALA A 110 -12.50 -37.58 19.23
CA ALA A 110 -11.83 -37.05 18.03
C ALA A 110 -11.67 -35.53 18.14
N VAL A 111 -10.46 -35.02 17.80
CA VAL A 111 -10.15 -33.62 17.89
C VAL A 111 -10.51 -32.94 16.56
N GLN A 112 -11.30 -31.88 16.64
CA GLN A 112 -11.57 -30.98 15.53
C GLN A 112 -11.11 -29.58 15.91
N VAL A 113 -10.01 -29.12 15.28
CA VAL A 113 -9.42 -27.81 15.59
C VAL A 113 -10.08 -26.73 14.74
N ALA A 114 -10.66 -25.73 15.38
CA ALA A 114 -11.24 -24.57 14.70
C ALA A 114 -11.26 -23.36 15.62
N PHE A 115 -11.14 -22.17 15.04
CA PHE A 115 -11.36 -20.91 15.75
C PHE A 115 -11.84 -19.81 14.80
N ASP A 116 -12.44 -18.76 15.36
CA ASP A 116 -12.78 -17.53 14.66
C ASP A 116 -11.88 -16.39 15.16
N ALA A 117 -11.57 -15.46 14.27
CA ALA A 117 -10.87 -14.21 14.54
C ALA A 117 -11.75 -13.06 14.09
N GLU A 118 -12.13 -12.19 15.02
CA GLU A 118 -13.02 -11.04 14.77
C GLU A 118 -12.26 -9.74 15.05
N ILE A 119 -12.01 -8.97 13.99
CA ILE A 119 -11.40 -7.65 14.11
C ILE A 119 -12.42 -6.67 14.70
N GLN A 120 -12.02 -5.97 15.76
CA GLN A 120 -12.84 -4.96 16.41
C GLN A 120 -12.68 -3.62 15.69
N VAL A 121 -13.81 -2.97 15.35
CA VAL A 121 -13.92 -1.67 14.67
C VAL A 121 -13.44 -1.73 13.21
N ASN A 122 -12.13 -1.84 12.96
CA ASN A 122 -11.55 -1.93 11.61
C ASN A 122 -10.10 -2.46 11.64
N ASP A 123 -9.53 -2.66 10.44
CA ASP A 123 -8.22 -3.27 10.21
C ASP A 123 -7.03 -2.28 10.17
N PHE A 124 -7.23 -1.00 10.50
CA PHE A 124 -6.11 -0.04 10.63
C PHE A 124 -5.41 -0.19 12.00
N SER A 125 -4.09 -0.15 12.00
CA SER A 125 -3.26 -0.22 13.22
C SER A 125 -3.57 0.93 14.19
N PRO A 126 -3.60 0.64 15.53
CA PRO A 126 -3.55 -0.66 16.19
C PRO A 126 -4.85 -1.44 16.01
N VAL A 127 -4.76 -2.76 15.78
CA VAL A 127 -5.93 -3.63 15.57
C VAL A 127 -6.13 -4.52 16.79
N GLN A 128 -7.33 -4.49 17.36
CA GLN A 128 -7.74 -5.42 18.40
C GLN A 128 -8.52 -6.57 17.77
N VAL A 129 -8.15 -7.81 18.11
CA VAL A 129 -8.78 -9.02 17.59
C VAL A 129 -9.28 -9.87 18.74
N LYS A 130 -10.56 -10.25 18.67
CA LYS A 130 -11.19 -11.21 19.54
C LYS A 130 -11.13 -12.59 18.90
N PHE A 131 -10.57 -13.56 19.62
CA PHE A 131 -10.53 -14.94 19.17
C PHE A 131 -11.60 -15.75 19.88
N THR A 132 -12.33 -16.57 19.12
CA THR A 132 -13.32 -17.51 19.65
C THR A 132 -12.89 -18.92 19.27
N ASN A 133 -12.52 -19.72 20.27
CA ASN A 133 -12.19 -21.12 20.08
C ASN A 133 -13.46 -21.93 19.75
N ARG A 134 -13.40 -22.73 18.68
CA ARG A 134 -14.44 -23.65 18.22
C ARG A 134 -13.96 -25.10 18.25
N THR A 135 -12.81 -25.36 18.86
CA THR A 135 -12.22 -26.68 18.93
C THR A 135 -13.05 -27.61 19.82
N VAL A 136 -13.21 -28.85 19.38
CA VAL A 136 -13.89 -29.92 20.10
C VAL A 136 -12.89 -31.05 20.35
N GLY A 137 -12.98 -31.72 21.52
CA GLY A 137 -12.21 -32.91 21.86
C GLY A 137 -10.78 -32.65 22.34
N ALA A 138 -10.36 -31.40 22.50
CA ALA A 138 -9.04 -31.05 23.03
C ALA A 138 -9.04 -30.82 24.54
N SER A 139 -7.95 -31.18 25.21
CA SER A 139 -7.72 -30.99 26.65
C SER A 139 -6.69 -29.88 26.95
N THR A 140 -5.81 -29.57 26.01
CA THR A 140 -4.80 -28.51 26.14
C THR A 140 -4.81 -27.59 24.95
N TYR A 141 -4.44 -26.33 25.18
CA TYR A 141 -4.48 -25.27 24.18
C TYR A 141 -3.20 -24.42 24.26
N HIS A 142 -2.60 -24.10 23.10
CA HIS A 142 -1.50 -23.17 22.99
C HIS A 142 -1.71 -22.30 21.78
N TRP A 143 -1.88 -21.00 22.01
CA TRP A 143 -2.03 -19.99 20.97
C TRP A 143 -0.71 -19.28 20.74
N THR A 144 -0.38 -19.03 19.49
CA THR A 144 0.71 -18.16 19.06
C THR A 144 0.15 -17.05 18.19
N PHE A 145 0.46 -15.81 18.54
CA PHE A 145 0.03 -14.61 17.82
C PHE A 145 1.28 -13.88 17.34
N GLU A 146 1.63 -14.06 16.05
CA GLU A 146 2.80 -13.42 15.44
C GLU A 146 2.66 -11.90 15.55
N ASP A 147 3.64 -11.23 16.21
CA ASP A 147 3.66 -9.80 16.53
C ASP A 147 2.45 -9.29 17.33
N GLY A 148 1.69 -10.17 17.92
CA GLY A 148 0.55 -9.82 18.78
C GLY A 148 0.96 -9.52 20.22
N THR A 149 0.14 -8.76 20.91
CA THR A 149 0.27 -8.52 22.35
C THR A 149 -1.05 -8.91 23.05
N PRO A 150 -1.04 -9.99 23.90
CA PRO A 150 0.07 -10.88 24.17
C PRO A 150 0.48 -11.72 22.95
N ALA A 151 1.73 -12.23 22.93
CA ALA A 151 2.25 -13.04 21.83
C ALA A 151 1.79 -14.51 21.90
N THR A 152 1.43 -15.00 23.10
CA THR A 152 0.96 -16.38 23.35
C THR A 152 -0.14 -16.41 24.40
N ALA A 153 -0.92 -17.50 24.40
CA ALA A 153 -1.87 -17.82 25.46
C ALA A 153 -2.10 -19.34 25.54
N ASP A 154 -2.29 -19.89 26.78
CA ASP A 154 -2.52 -21.29 27.01
C ASP A 154 -3.97 -21.61 27.45
N ALA A 155 -4.87 -20.65 27.37
CA ALA A 155 -6.27 -20.79 27.74
C ALA A 155 -7.13 -21.27 26.56
N ALA A 156 -8.17 -22.07 26.87
CA ALA A 156 -9.18 -22.43 25.87
C ALA A 156 -9.84 -21.19 25.22
N ALA A 157 -10.05 -20.13 26.02
CA ALA A 157 -10.50 -18.82 25.54
C ALA A 157 -9.35 -17.81 25.71
N PRO A 158 -8.62 -17.45 24.65
CA PRO A 158 -7.52 -16.52 24.76
C PRO A 158 -8.03 -15.10 25.01
N PRO A 159 -7.19 -14.21 25.58
CA PRO A 159 -7.54 -12.80 25.72
C PRO A 159 -7.65 -12.10 24.37
N MET A 160 -8.17 -10.88 24.36
CA MET A 160 -8.09 -10.00 23.21
C MET A 160 -6.62 -9.67 22.91
N VAL A 161 -6.23 -9.74 21.63
CA VAL A 161 -4.86 -9.49 21.17
C VAL A 161 -4.79 -8.22 20.35
N THR A 162 -3.78 -7.40 20.61
CA THR A 162 -3.52 -6.17 19.87
C THR A 162 -2.34 -6.36 18.92
N PHE A 163 -2.52 -5.97 17.65
CA PHE A 163 -1.51 -5.94 16.61
C PHE A 163 -1.24 -4.51 16.20
N THR A 164 0.02 -4.07 16.29
CA THR A 164 0.43 -2.69 15.98
C THR A 164 1.25 -2.58 14.69
N THR A 165 1.92 -3.64 14.28
CA THR A 165 2.73 -3.67 13.07
C THR A 165 1.84 -3.87 11.84
N PRO A 166 1.93 -3.03 10.79
CA PRO A 166 1.23 -3.28 9.54
C PRO A 166 1.77 -4.52 8.81
N GLY A 167 0.86 -5.26 8.17
CA GLY A 167 1.22 -6.46 7.42
C GLY A 167 0.33 -7.67 7.76
N PRO A 168 0.64 -8.83 7.18
CA PRO A 168 0.01 -10.09 7.52
C PRO A 168 0.60 -10.62 8.85
N HIS A 169 -0.27 -11.15 9.73
CA HIS A 169 0.09 -11.79 10.99
C HIS A 169 -0.52 -13.17 11.03
N ASN A 170 0.29 -14.18 11.34
CA ASN A 170 -0.16 -15.56 11.43
C ASN A 170 -0.57 -15.89 12.86
N ILE A 171 -1.74 -16.46 13.01
CA ILE A 171 -2.30 -16.92 14.26
C ILE A 171 -2.37 -18.44 14.23
N THR A 172 -1.70 -19.10 15.16
CA THR A 172 -1.70 -20.55 15.24
C THR A 172 -2.32 -20.99 16.57
N LEU A 173 -3.30 -21.89 16.46
CA LEU A 173 -3.82 -22.64 17.60
C LEU A 173 -3.29 -24.06 17.51
N GLN A 174 -2.50 -24.45 18.50
CA GLN A 174 -2.08 -25.81 18.73
C GLN A 174 -2.88 -26.38 19.91
N VAL A 175 -3.40 -27.59 19.77
CA VAL A 175 -4.18 -28.25 20.80
C VAL A 175 -3.67 -29.65 20.99
N GLY A 176 -3.79 -30.16 22.22
CA GLY A 176 -3.42 -31.51 22.59
C GLY A 176 -4.62 -32.32 23.09
N ASN A 177 -4.57 -33.65 22.87
CA ASN A 177 -5.47 -34.60 23.44
C ASN A 177 -4.68 -35.89 23.73
N GLY A 178 -4.42 -36.14 25.01
CA GLY A 178 -3.54 -37.25 25.42
C GLY A 178 -2.13 -37.11 24.83
N GLY A 179 -1.69 -38.08 24.04
CA GLY A 179 -0.37 -38.08 23.40
C GLY A 179 -0.28 -37.39 22.04
N GLN A 180 -1.39 -36.87 21.49
CA GLN A 180 -1.44 -36.28 20.16
C GLN A 180 -1.57 -34.75 20.18
N GLN A 181 -1.02 -34.10 19.14
CA GLN A 181 -1.12 -32.67 18.95
C GLN A 181 -1.68 -32.35 17.56
N PHE A 182 -2.52 -31.33 17.49
CA PHE A 182 -3.17 -30.87 16.29
C PHE A 182 -3.00 -29.35 16.20
N SER A 183 -2.95 -28.79 14.98
CA SER A 183 -2.84 -27.35 14.83
C SER A 183 -3.61 -26.84 13.62
N ILE A 184 -4.02 -25.57 13.70
CA ILE A 184 -4.57 -24.79 12.60
C ILE A 184 -4.00 -23.40 12.66
N SER A 185 -3.79 -22.79 11.48
CA SER A 185 -3.34 -21.39 11.37
C SER A 185 -4.30 -20.59 10.52
N LYS A 186 -4.47 -19.30 10.88
CA LYS A 186 -5.18 -18.28 10.10
C LYS A 186 -4.34 -17.02 10.06
N THR A 187 -4.45 -16.27 8.96
CA THR A 187 -3.77 -15.00 8.79
C THR A 187 -4.77 -13.85 8.87
N ILE A 188 -4.42 -12.80 9.60
CA ILE A 188 -5.09 -11.49 9.56
C ILE A 188 -4.16 -10.48 8.92
N THR A 189 -4.71 -9.43 8.30
CA THR A 189 -3.91 -8.35 7.73
C THR A 189 -4.21 -7.05 8.46
N VAL A 190 -3.17 -6.40 8.96
CA VAL A 190 -3.21 -5.09 9.61
C VAL A 190 -2.78 -4.02 8.61
N LYS A 191 -3.62 -3.02 8.36
CA LYS A 191 -3.28 -1.85 7.54
C LYS A 191 -2.50 -0.83 8.36
N PRO A 192 -1.70 0.05 7.70
CA PRO A 192 -1.00 1.12 8.39
C PRO A 192 -1.94 1.99 9.25
N ALA A 193 -1.40 2.61 10.28
CA ALA A 193 -2.12 3.60 11.09
C ALA A 193 -2.52 4.82 10.27
N LEU A 194 -3.52 5.57 10.74
CA LEU A 194 -3.93 6.84 10.14
C LEU A 194 -2.72 7.78 10.05
N HIS A 195 -2.51 8.34 8.87
CA HIS A 195 -1.54 9.40 8.63
C HIS A 195 -2.19 10.51 7.81
N ALA A 196 -2.28 11.72 8.37
CA ALA A 196 -2.79 12.89 7.69
C ALA A 196 -1.63 13.72 7.12
N ALA A 197 -1.68 14.04 5.83
CA ALA A 197 -0.69 14.88 5.16
C ALA A 197 -1.30 15.55 3.94
N PHE A 198 -0.81 16.73 3.56
CA PHE A 198 -1.10 17.36 2.28
C PHE A 198 -0.01 18.34 1.89
N GLU A 199 0.01 18.68 0.60
CA GLU A 199 0.80 19.76 0.03
C GLU A 199 -0.11 20.88 -0.47
N ILE A 200 0.39 22.13 -0.41
CA ILE A 200 -0.25 23.31 -0.97
C ILE A 200 0.72 23.97 -1.94
N THR A 201 0.30 24.12 -3.18
CA THR A 201 1.09 24.76 -4.24
C THR A 201 0.21 25.74 -5.02
N PRO A 202 0.73 26.92 -5.43
CA PRO A 202 -0.03 27.79 -6.30
C PRO A 202 -0.27 27.12 -7.66
N SER A 203 -1.30 27.56 -8.38
CA SER A 203 -1.46 27.19 -9.78
C SER A 203 -0.28 27.71 -10.62
N PHE A 204 -0.09 27.15 -11.82
CA PHE A 204 0.97 27.62 -12.72
C PHE A 204 0.87 29.11 -13.03
N GLN A 205 -0.32 29.66 -13.11
CA GLN A 205 -0.51 31.08 -13.40
C GLN A 205 -0.31 31.96 -12.16
N ASP A 206 -0.43 31.41 -10.98
CA ASP A 206 -0.42 32.12 -9.69
C ASP A 206 0.88 31.90 -8.88
N ASP A 207 1.96 31.46 -9.53
CA ASP A 207 3.24 31.14 -8.88
C ASP A 207 3.94 32.32 -8.20
N ASP A 208 3.53 33.56 -8.51
CA ASP A 208 3.95 34.77 -7.81
C ASP A 208 3.24 35.00 -6.47
N LEU A 209 2.21 34.18 -6.18
CA LEU A 209 1.41 34.23 -4.98
C LEU A 209 0.63 35.56 -4.81
N GLU A 210 0.21 36.19 -5.89
CA GLU A 210 -0.58 37.43 -5.87
C GLU A 210 -2.08 37.17 -6.03
N ALA A 211 -2.91 37.99 -5.36
CA ALA A 211 -4.37 37.91 -5.48
C ALA A 211 -4.89 38.36 -6.86
N PRO A 212 -5.97 37.76 -7.40
CA PRO A 212 -6.59 36.54 -6.93
C PRO A 212 -5.70 35.34 -7.19
N LEU A 213 -5.72 34.36 -6.25
CA LEU A 213 -4.82 33.20 -6.32
C LEU A 213 -5.61 31.89 -6.21
N THR A 214 -5.31 30.95 -7.08
CA THR A 214 -5.77 29.56 -6.95
C THR A 214 -4.61 28.68 -6.51
N ALA A 215 -4.78 27.98 -5.38
CA ALA A 215 -3.82 26.98 -4.92
C ALA A 215 -4.39 25.57 -5.06
N ILE A 216 -3.51 24.63 -5.36
CA ILE A 216 -3.79 23.21 -5.49
C ILE A 216 -3.46 22.57 -4.13
N LEU A 217 -4.43 21.88 -3.55
CA LEU A 217 -4.31 21.08 -2.34
C LEU A 217 -4.19 19.62 -2.75
N LYS A 218 -3.00 19.04 -2.58
CA LYS A 218 -2.72 17.64 -2.91
C LYS A 218 -2.67 16.83 -1.62
N GLY A 219 -3.64 15.95 -1.43
CA GLY A 219 -3.67 15.03 -0.30
C GLY A 219 -2.54 14.00 -0.37
N GLY A 220 -1.89 13.78 0.77
CA GLY A 220 -0.87 12.75 1.00
C GLY A 220 -1.24 11.80 2.13
N SER A 221 -2.50 11.84 2.59
CA SER A 221 -3.00 11.04 3.70
C SER A 221 -3.18 9.57 3.33
N SER A 222 -3.03 8.70 4.32
CA SER A 222 -3.27 7.27 4.20
C SER A 222 -4.11 6.74 5.36
N SER A 223 -4.76 5.58 5.14
CA SER A 223 -5.51 4.86 6.18
C SER A 223 -6.67 5.64 6.80
N TYR A 224 -7.31 6.51 6.00
CA TYR A 224 -8.50 7.24 6.39
C TYR A 224 -9.76 6.68 5.73
N LEU A 225 -10.92 6.88 6.37
CA LEU A 225 -12.26 6.57 5.85
C LEU A 225 -13.04 7.86 5.54
N VAL A 226 -12.74 8.93 6.27
CA VAL A 226 -13.36 10.24 6.07
C VAL A 226 -12.29 11.31 6.00
N GLN A 227 -12.53 12.31 5.15
CA GLN A 227 -11.64 13.45 4.95
C GLN A 227 -12.44 14.74 4.87
N LYS A 228 -11.93 15.81 5.47
CA LYS A 228 -12.52 17.13 5.38
C LYS A 228 -11.48 18.23 5.32
N TRP A 229 -11.64 19.10 4.33
CA TRP A 229 -10.89 20.34 4.17
C TRP A 229 -11.64 21.53 4.75
N GLN A 230 -10.88 22.47 5.28
CA GLN A 230 -11.38 23.78 5.71
C GLN A 230 -10.37 24.86 5.33
N SER A 231 -10.87 26.04 4.96
CA SER A 231 -10.06 27.23 4.71
C SER A 231 -10.55 28.36 5.59
N SER A 232 -9.63 29.12 6.20
CA SER A 232 -9.95 30.34 6.94
C SER A 232 -10.05 31.56 6.03
N GLY A 233 -10.57 32.67 6.55
CA GLY A 233 -10.42 33.99 5.94
C GLY A 233 -11.09 34.20 4.58
N GLY A 234 -12.07 33.36 4.21
CA GLY A 234 -12.79 33.53 2.95
C GLY A 234 -12.19 32.77 1.74
N GLY A 235 -11.21 31.89 1.95
CA GLY A 235 -10.74 30.97 0.93
C GLY A 235 -11.85 29.99 0.51
N VAL A 236 -12.15 29.91 -0.81
CA VAL A 236 -13.23 29.09 -1.37
C VAL A 236 -12.68 27.78 -1.89
N LEU A 237 -13.04 26.69 -1.24
CA LEU A 237 -12.67 25.33 -1.66
C LEU A 237 -13.56 24.85 -2.81
N ALA A 238 -13.00 24.21 -3.84
CA ALA A 238 -13.77 23.55 -4.89
C ALA A 238 -14.48 22.29 -4.37
N SER A 239 -13.87 21.59 -3.40
CA SER A 239 -14.47 20.47 -2.67
C SER A 239 -13.87 20.40 -1.28
N ASP A 240 -14.67 20.10 -0.27
CA ASP A 240 -14.20 19.95 1.10
C ASP A 240 -13.92 18.48 1.50
N THR A 241 -14.19 17.52 0.60
CA THR A 241 -14.03 16.07 0.86
C THR A 241 -13.19 15.32 -0.16
N ALA A 242 -12.91 15.92 -1.32
CA ALA A 242 -12.09 15.26 -2.34
C ALA A 242 -10.64 15.07 -1.87
N SER A 243 -10.00 13.96 -2.29
CA SER A 243 -8.59 13.67 -1.95
C SER A 243 -7.63 14.76 -2.41
N ASN A 244 -7.89 15.34 -3.58
CA ASN A 244 -7.23 16.54 -4.09
C ASN A 244 -8.29 17.58 -4.41
N THR A 245 -8.02 18.83 -4.11
CA THR A 245 -8.94 19.93 -4.39
C THR A 245 -8.17 21.20 -4.69
N THR A 246 -8.87 22.27 -5.01
CA THR A 246 -8.29 23.62 -5.15
C THR A 246 -8.96 24.57 -4.17
N VAL A 247 -8.24 25.62 -3.83
CA VAL A 247 -8.77 26.73 -3.03
C VAL A 247 -8.48 28.04 -3.77
N TYR A 248 -9.49 28.89 -3.85
CA TYR A 248 -9.41 30.21 -4.45
C TYR A 248 -9.42 31.29 -3.37
N PHE A 249 -8.46 32.21 -3.44
CA PHE A 249 -8.34 33.37 -2.56
C PHE A 249 -8.50 34.65 -3.41
N LYS A 250 -9.55 35.39 -3.12
CA LYS A 250 -9.85 36.62 -3.84
C LYS A 250 -8.91 37.78 -3.46
N ASP A 251 -8.64 37.91 -2.17
CA ASP A 251 -7.98 39.08 -1.58
C ASP A 251 -6.59 38.72 -1.02
N PRO A 252 -5.67 39.70 -0.90
CA PRO A 252 -4.40 39.48 -0.20
C PRO A 252 -4.61 39.19 1.28
N GLY A 253 -3.76 38.31 1.84
CA GLY A 253 -3.84 37.93 3.26
C GLY A 253 -3.09 36.66 3.55
N THR A 254 -3.07 36.25 4.82
CA THR A 254 -2.56 34.94 5.24
C THR A 254 -3.73 34.04 5.57
N TYR A 255 -3.79 32.92 4.89
CA TYR A 255 -4.87 31.94 4.99
C TYR A 255 -4.37 30.65 5.59
N THR A 256 -5.22 30.03 6.39
CA THR A 256 -4.95 28.73 6.99
C THR A 256 -5.79 27.67 6.31
N ILE A 257 -5.14 26.60 5.86
CA ILE A 257 -5.78 25.40 5.32
C ILE A 257 -5.65 24.29 6.33
N THR A 258 -6.77 23.68 6.67
CA THR A 258 -6.87 22.58 7.61
C THR A 258 -7.40 21.34 6.91
N LEU A 259 -6.68 20.22 7.04
CA LEU A 259 -7.13 18.91 6.62
C LEU A 259 -7.35 18.04 7.84
N THR A 260 -8.56 17.50 8.01
CA THR A 260 -8.90 16.53 9.04
C THR A 260 -9.23 15.20 8.39
N ASN A 261 -8.55 14.14 8.82
CA ASN A 261 -8.79 12.76 8.42
C ASN A 261 -9.22 11.92 9.61
N GLY A 262 -10.15 10.99 9.40
CA GLY A 262 -10.63 10.06 10.41
C GLY A 262 -10.75 8.63 9.88
N ASN A 263 -10.57 7.64 10.75
CA ASN A 263 -10.71 6.21 10.40
C ASN A 263 -11.62 5.42 11.33
N ASN A 264 -12.51 6.10 12.06
CA ASN A 264 -13.42 5.56 13.07
C ASN A 264 -12.75 5.06 14.38
N LYS A 265 -11.42 5.15 14.48
CA LYS A 265 -10.67 4.96 15.73
C LYS A 265 -9.96 6.23 16.13
N ASP A 266 -9.31 6.88 15.15
CA ASP A 266 -8.50 8.07 15.33
C ASP A 266 -8.94 9.20 14.40
N ASN A 267 -8.64 10.43 14.78
CA ASN A 267 -8.71 11.60 13.94
C ASN A 267 -7.38 12.33 13.98
N GLN A 268 -6.89 12.75 12.82
CA GLN A 268 -5.69 13.57 12.70
C GLN A 268 -5.98 14.82 11.90
N THR A 269 -5.36 15.92 12.33
CA THR A 269 -5.52 17.23 11.69
C THR A 269 -4.14 17.78 11.33
N VAL A 270 -4.00 18.23 10.08
CA VAL A 270 -2.82 18.93 9.58
C VAL A 270 -3.22 20.33 9.17
N ILE A 271 -2.41 21.32 9.56
CA ILE A 271 -2.64 22.74 9.29
C ILE A 271 -1.44 23.29 8.52
N LYS A 272 -1.70 24.00 7.44
CA LYS A 272 -0.69 24.76 6.68
C LYS A 272 -1.21 26.16 6.37
N THR A 273 -0.29 27.09 6.19
CA THR A 273 -0.61 28.48 5.83
C THR A 273 -0.09 28.82 4.44
N ILE A 274 -0.79 29.71 3.75
CA ILE A 274 -0.36 30.34 2.53
C ILE A 274 -0.56 31.85 2.64
N THR A 275 0.45 32.62 2.22
CA THR A 275 0.36 34.09 2.18
C THR A 275 0.14 34.54 0.74
N VAL A 276 -0.98 35.20 0.52
CA VAL A 276 -1.37 35.80 -0.76
C VAL A 276 -0.98 37.27 -0.73
N LYS A 277 -0.19 37.69 -1.74
CA LYS A 277 0.31 39.07 -1.86
C LYS A 277 -0.69 39.98 -2.55
N PRO A 278 -0.58 41.30 -2.37
CA PRO A 278 -1.28 42.26 -3.24
C PRO A 278 -0.93 42.08 -4.72
N ASN A 279 -1.92 42.25 -5.60
CA ASN A 279 -1.72 42.11 -7.02
C ASN A 279 -0.93 43.31 -7.57
N THR A 280 0.22 43.04 -8.13
CA THR A 280 1.03 44.06 -8.83
C THR A 280 0.55 44.30 -10.27
N LYS A 281 -0.33 43.46 -10.79
CA LYS A 281 -0.76 43.44 -12.19
C LYS A 281 0.40 43.33 -13.22
N LEU A 282 1.58 42.92 -12.74
CA LEU A 282 2.79 42.81 -13.52
C LEU A 282 3.34 41.39 -13.49
N ARG A 283 3.68 40.85 -14.67
CA ARG A 283 4.42 39.58 -14.77
C ARG A 283 5.85 39.91 -15.26
N THR A 284 6.83 39.42 -14.51
CA THR A 284 8.23 39.49 -14.88
C THR A 284 8.72 38.11 -15.33
N LEU A 285 9.36 38.08 -16.50
CA LEU A 285 9.90 36.86 -17.10
C LEU A 285 11.38 37.16 -17.37
N THR A 286 12.26 36.40 -16.72
CA THR A 286 13.72 36.66 -16.80
C THR A 286 14.43 35.64 -17.68
N ASP A 287 15.58 36.04 -18.22
CA ASP A 287 16.52 35.17 -18.93
C ASP A 287 15.92 34.45 -20.14
N VAL A 288 14.98 35.10 -20.84
CA VAL A 288 14.38 34.55 -22.04
C VAL A 288 15.41 34.59 -23.17
N GLN A 289 15.72 33.42 -23.74
CA GLN A 289 16.63 33.27 -24.88
C GLN A 289 15.83 33.17 -26.16
N LEU A 290 16.15 34.02 -27.15
CA LEU A 290 15.53 33.99 -28.48
C LEU A 290 16.61 33.95 -29.55
N GLY A 291 16.62 32.86 -30.33
CA GLY A 291 17.64 32.55 -31.33
C GLY A 291 17.51 33.42 -32.59
N ILE A 292 18.64 33.71 -33.23
CA ILE A 292 18.70 34.26 -34.60
C ILE A 292 18.40 33.15 -35.63
N SER A 293 18.41 33.49 -36.92
CA SER A 293 18.04 32.58 -38.02
C SER A 293 18.76 31.21 -37.99
N THR A 294 20.02 31.16 -37.56
CA THR A 294 20.81 29.90 -37.44
C THR A 294 20.50 29.13 -36.17
N ALA A 295 19.78 29.68 -35.22
CA ALA A 295 19.45 29.07 -33.92
C ALA A 295 17.92 28.94 -33.69
N HIS A 296 17.09 29.25 -34.67
CA HIS A 296 15.64 29.13 -34.56
C HIS A 296 15.18 27.71 -34.27
N THR A 297 15.90 26.69 -34.74
CA THR A 297 15.61 25.26 -34.51
C THR A 297 16.17 24.70 -33.20
N ASP A 298 17.18 25.38 -32.64
CA ASP A 298 17.88 24.88 -31.43
C ASP A 298 17.47 25.65 -30.18
N ILE A 299 17.52 26.97 -30.23
CA ILE A 299 17.11 27.87 -29.13
C ILE A 299 15.61 28.17 -29.21
N GLY A 300 15.08 28.45 -30.41
CA GLY A 300 13.71 28.87 -30.62
C GLY A 300 13.60 30.38 -30.82
N CYS A 301 12.45 30.82 -31.31
CA CYS A 301 12.22 32.23 -31.71
C CYS A 301 10.78 32.70 -31.49
N PHE A 302 9.88 31.80 -31.09
CA PHE A 302 8.50 32.09 -30.73
C PHE A 302 8.36 32.06 -29.22
N TYR A 303 7.71 33.05 -28.62
CA TYR A 303 7.55 33.10 -27.19
C TYR A 303 6.10 33.37 -26.80
N SER A 304 5.63 32.59 -25.84
CA SER A 304 4.35 32.80 -25.19
C SER A 304 4.58 33.37 -23.79
N THR A 305 4.07 34.55 -23.51
CA THR A 305 4.13 35.16 -22.18
C THR A 305 3.20 34.44 -21.20
N ARG A 306 2.10 33.84 -21.69
CA ARG A 306 1.17 33.07 -20.89
C ARG A 306 1.71 31.68 -20.49
N LEU A 307 2.26 30.94 -21.49
CA LEU A 307 2.86 29.62 -21.27
C LEU A 307 4.28 29.74 -20.73
N ARG A 308 4.86 30.94 -20.74
CA ARG A 308 6.24 31.20 -20.26
C ARG A 308 7.25 30.30 -20.95
N LYS A 309 7.08 30.08 -22.23
CA LYS A 309 7.83 29.06 -22.98
C LYS A 309 8.29 29.65 -24.34
N VAL A 310 9.55 29.32 -24.66
CA VAL A 310 10.09 29.50 -26.00
C VAL A 310 9.78 28.27 -26.84
N PHE A 311 9.28 28.48 -28.07
CA PHE A 311 9.04 27.44 -29.06
C PHE A 311 10.05 27.59 -30.21
N LYS A 312 10.43 26.46 -30.77
CA LYS A 312 11.41 26.37 -31.86
C LYS A 312 10.72 26.46 -33.22
N LYS A 313 11.49 26.86 -34.21
CA LYS A 313 11.04 26.72 -35.59
C LYS A 313 10.97 25.24 -35.95
N GLY A 314 9.78 24.74 -36.19
CA GLY A 314 9.53 23.31 -36.44
C GLY A 314 8.76 22.59 -35.34
N ASP A 315 8.56 23.21 -34.17
CA ASP A 315 7.63 22.71 -33.18
C ASP A 315 6.20 22.69 -33.72
N ASP A 316 5.39 21.71 -33.30
CA ASP A 316 3.96 21.76 -33.58
C ASP A 316 3.29 22.82 -32.70
N LEU A 317 2.84 23.88 -33.34
CA LEU A 317 2.17 25.02 -32.70
C LEU A 317 0.65 24.93 -32.77
N SER A 318 0.06 23.80 -33.19
CA SER A 318 -1.40 23.65 -33.36
C SER A 318 -2.18 23.98 -32.07
N ALA A 319 -1.68 23.58 -30.92
CA ALA A 319 -2.29 23.84 -29.61
C ALA A 319 -1.86 25.17 -28.97
N ALA A 320 -0.65 25.65 -29.27
CA ALA A 320 -0.03 26.80 -28.62
C ALA A 320 -0.01 28.09 -29.48
N GLY A 321 -0.30 27.99 -30.75
CA GLY A 321 -0.10 29.10 -31.69
C GLY A 321 -0.85 30.40 -31.33
N LYS A 322 -2.08 30.26 -30.81
CA LYS A 322 -2.88 31.42 -30.33
C LYS A 322 -2.30 32.10 -29.08
N GLU A 323 -1.41 31.40 -28.34
CA GLU A 323 -0.75 31.91 -27.13
C GLU A 323 0.63 32.49 -27.43
N ILE A 324 1.10 32.49 -28.71
CA ILE A 324 2.35 33.10 -29.09
C ILE A 324 2.15 34.63 -29.19
N ASP A 325 2.84 35.37 -28.32
CA ASP A 325 2.77 36.82 -28.25
C ASP A 325 3.95 37.47 -28.99
N ILE A 326 5.11 36.83 -29.05
CA ILE A 326 6.36 37.42 -29.47
C ILE A 326 7.03 36.48 -30.49
N VAL A 327 7.44 37.05 -31.64
CA VAL A 327 8.30 36.38 -32.60
C VAL A 327 9.57 37.20 -32.79
N PHE A 328 10.73 36.57 -32.60
CA PHE A 328 12.02 37.22 -32.79
C PHE A 328 12.67 36.78 -34.12
N PHE A 329 13.05 37.71 -34.94
CA PHE A 329 13.80 37.51 -36.16
C PHE A 329 15.14 38.24 -36.09
N GLY A 330 16.24 37.49 -35.97
CA GLY A 330 17.60 37.97 -36.10
C GLY A 330 18.27 37.36 -37.32
N LEU A 331 18.84 38.15 -38.19
CA LEU A 331 19.33 37.66 -39.48
C LEU A 331 20.67 36.95 -39.41
N ASN A 332 21.61 37.49 -38.64
CA ASN A 332 23.00 37.00 -38.64
C ASN A 332 23.68 37.14 -37.29
N ARG A 333 24.80 36.45 -37.12
CA ARG A 333 25.60 36.42 -35.89
C ARG A 333 26.23 37.76 -35.49
N SER A 334 26.31 38.72 -36.37
CA SER A 334 26.76 40.09 -36.08
C SER A 334 25.62 40.96 -35.54
N PHE A 335 24.42 40.41 -35.41
CA PHE A 335 23.20 41.09 -34.92
C PHE A 335 22.96 42.46 -35.64
N THR A 336 23.28 42.55 -36.93
CA THR A 336 23.11 43.77 -37.70
C THR A 336 21.67 44.03 -38.08
N PHE A 337 20.82 42.99 -38.05
CA PHE A 337 19.41 43.07 -38.33
C PHE A 337 18.62 42.19 -37.37
N ASN A 338 17.90 42.81 -36.43
CA ASN A 338 17.03 42.16 -35.45
C ASN A 338 15.67 42.85 -35.46
N LYS A 339 14.62 42.06 -35.29
CA LYS A 339 13.27 42.60 -35.27
C LYS A 339 12.35 41.68 -34.47
N PHE A 340 11.54 42.26 -33.60
CA PHE A 340 10.35 41.60 -33.10
C PHE A 340 9.23 41.84 -34.11
N ILE A 341 8.55 40.80 -34.51
CA ILE A 341 7.49 40.80 -35.50
C ILE A 341 6.19 40.24 -34.91
N THR A 342 5.06 40.67 -35.47
CA THR A 342 3.77 40.21 -35.06
C THR A 342 3.59 38.72 -35.45
N PRO A 343 3.06 37.87 -34.56
CA PRO A 343 2.89 36.44 -34.83
C PRO A 343 2.04 36.11 -36.07
N ASP A 344 0.98 36.87 -36.33
CA ASP A 344 0.09 36.71 -37.51
C ASP A 344 0.78 36.99 -38.85
N SER A 345 1.87 37.71 -38.84
CA SER A 345 2.68 38.02 -40.04
C SER A 345 3.98 37.20 -40.10
N ALA A 346 4.16 36.18 -39.28
CA ALA A 346 5.38 35.38 -39.24
C ALA A 346 5.74 34.77 -40.60
N SER A 347 4.74 34.34 -41.39
CA SER A 347 4.93 33.77 -42.74
C SER A 347 5.44 34.75 -43.78
N SER A 348 5.37 36.06 -43.53
CA SER A 348 5.99 37.10 -44.39
C SER A 348 7.51 37.16 -44.22
N TYR A 349 8.07 36.40 -43.27
CA TYR A 349 9.50 36.21 -43.03
C TYR A 349 9.86 34.75 -43.35
N THR A 350 10.85 34.19 -42.74
CA THR A 350 11.28 32.78 -42.98
C THR A 350 10.60 31.74 -42.14
N PHE A 351 9.49 32.09 -41.49
CA PHE A 351 8.76 31.19 -40.57
C PHE A 351 7.55 30.57 -41.26
N PRO A 352 7.10 29.36 -40.79
CA PRO A 352 5.78 28.87 -41.14
C PRO A 352 4.68 29.77 -40.57
N ALA A 353 3.49 29.70 -41.13
CA ALA A 353 2.32 30.35 -40.54
C ALA A 353 2.06 29.74 -39.16
N ILE A 354 1.79 30.60 -38.17
CA ILE A 354 1.48 30.17 -36.80
C ILE A 354 -0.03 29.95 -36.67
N PRO A 355 -0.52 28.77 -36.35
CA PRO A 355 -1.95 28.47 -36.25
C PRO A 355 -2.65 29.36 -35.20
N GLY A 356 -3.69 30.05 -35.58
CA GLY A 356 -4.47 30.90 -34.67
C GLY A 356 -3.72 32.12 -34.12
N ALA A 357 -2.60 32.48 -34.72
CA ALA A 357 -1.80 33.61 -34.29
C ALA A 357 -2.59 34.92 -34.21
N THR A 358 -2.24 35.76 -33.24
CA THR A 358 -2.84 37.06 -32.98
C THR A 358 -1.83 38.19 -33.26
N ALA A 359 -2.33 39.41 -33.48
CA ALA A 359 -1.49 40.54 -33.75
C ALA A 359 -0.83 41.10 -32.49
N THR A 360 0.50 41.27 -32.50
CA THR A 360 1.23 41.99 -31.47
C THR A 360 1.95 43.18 -32.13
N ARG A 361 1.80 44.35 -31.57
CA ARG A 361 2.47 45.58 -32.06
C ARG A 361 3.80 45.75 -31.33
N PHE A 362 4.83 46.18 -32.05
CA PHE A 362 6.17 46.40 -31.49
C PHE A 362 6.72 47.78 -31.87
N ILE A 363 7.42 48.42 -30.93
CA ILE A 363 8.33 49.52 -31.18
C ILE A 363 9.74 49.00 -30.94
N ASN A 364 10.40 48.58 -32.03
CA ASN A 364 11.73 47.99 -32.01
C ASN A 364 12.84 49.00 -31.72
N LYS A 365 12.63 50.27 -32.12
CA LYS A 365 13.56 51.41 -31.95
C LYS A 365 12.82 52.59 -31.34
N GLN A 366 12.85 52.75 -30.05
CA GLN A 366 12.21 53.86 -29.36
C GLN A 366 12.84 55.23 -29.75
N GLU A 367 14.15 55.23 -30.01
CA GLU A 367 14.91 56.43 -30.43
C GLU A 367 14.43 57.05 -31.75
N LEU A 368 13.62 56.32 -32.52
CA LEU A 368 13.00 56.78 -33.73
C LEU A 368 11.49 57.01 -33.61
N CYS A 369 10.92 56.68 -32.45
CA CYS A 369 9.48 56.83 -32.24
C CYS A 369 9.15 58.24 -31.72
N ASN A 370 8.31 58.97 -32.45
CA ASN A 370 7.74 60.22 -31.96
C ASN A 370 6.48 59.97 -31.13
N CYS A 371 6.39 58.84 -30.48
CA CYS A 371 5.16 58.33 -29.91
C CYS A 371 5.03 58.49 -28.41
N THR A 372 5.96 59.06 -27.70
CA THR A 372 5.84 59.48 -26.28
C THR A 372 7.21 59.70 -25.63
N THR A 373 7.21 60.00 -24.32
CA THR A 373 8.42 60.01 -23.50
C THR A 373 9.11 58.64 -23.60
N PRO A 374 10.41 58.58 -23.89
CA PRO A 374 11.14 57.32 -23.98
C PRO A 374 11.04 56.52 -22.67
N PHE A 375 10.70 55.26 -22.80
CA PHE A 375 10.73 54.31 -21.68
C PHE A 375 12.16 53.81 -21.49
N THR A 376 12.78 54.14 -20.38
CA THR A 376 14.19 53.91 -20.14
C THR A 376 14.48 52.52 -19.53
N VAL A 377 15.76 52.15 -19.51
CA VAL A 377 16.22 50.94 -18.77
C VAL A 377 15.93 51.10 -17.29
N ALA A 378 16.07 52.29 -16.71
CA ALA A 378 15.75 52.56 -15.31
C ALA A 378 14.26 52.38 -14.98
N ASP A 379 13.37 52.82 -15.91
CA ASP A 379 11.92 52.59 -15.80
C ASP A 379 11.60 51.11 -15.78
N PHE A 380 12.26 50.33 -16.65
CA PHE A 380 12.10 48.86 -16.65
C PHE A 380 12.57 48.25 -15.36
N ASP A 381 13.78 48.56 -14.90
CA ASP A 381 14.38 47.92 -13.72
C ASP A 381 13.63 48.24 -12.43
N ASN A 382 13.20 49.49 -12.26
CA ASN A 382 12.47 49.96 -11.08
C ASN A 382 10.97 49.65 -11.10
N MET A 383 10.44 48.98 -12.14
CA MET A 383 9.02 48.69 -12.28
C MET A 383 8.60 47.60 -11.30
N LEU A 384 7.79 47.92 -10.30
CA LEU A 384 7.26 47.03 -9.25
C LEU A 384 5.79 46.64 -9.46
N ASN A 385 5.09 47.37 -10.35
CA ASN A 385 3.70 47.12 -10.77
C ASN A 385 3.49 47.58 -12.19
N ASP A 386 2.31 47.38 -12.75
CA ASP A 386 2.02 47.71 -14.15
C ASP A 386 1.79 49.19 -14.45
N ALA A 387 1.79 50.09 -13.46
CA ALA A 387 1.48 51.50 -13.66
C ALA A 387 2.34 52.17 -14.77
N PRO A 388 3.66 51.94 -14.91
CA PRO A 388 4.44 52.47 -16.00
C PRO A 388 3.99 51.95 -17.39
N LEU A 389 3.49 50.70 -17.46
CA LEU A 389 3.00 50.11 -18.69
C LEU A 389 1.62 50.68 -19.13
N GLN A 390 0.78 51.08 -18.18
CA GLN A 390 -0.56 51.58 -18.45
C GLN A 390 -0.51 52.83 -19.35
N THR A 391 0.49 53.69 -19.16
CA THR A 391 0.66 54.95 -19.89
C THR A 391 1.32 54.77 -21.27
N LEU A 392 1.91 53.61 -21.55
CA LEU A 392 2.58 53.39 -22.84
C LEU A 392 1.60 53.51 -24.01
N GLN A 393 2.11 54.06 -25.13
CA GLN A 393 1.42 54.08 -26.41
C GLN A 393 2.23 53.25 -27.42
N VAL A 394 1.59 52.22 -27.98
CA VAL A 394 2.18 51.31 -28.97
C VAL A 394 1.29 51.33 -30.25
N PRO A 395 1.24 52.44 -30.99
CA PRO A 395 0.38 52.54 -32.17
C PRO A 395 0.90 51.66 -33.32
N ALA A 396 0.00 51.16 -34.15
CA ALA A 396 0.35 50.25 -35.23
C ALA A 396 1.24 50.91 -36.34
N ASN A 397 1.08 52.21 -36.53
CA ASN A 397 1.79 53.01 -37.52
C ASN A 397 2.89 53.90 -36.94
N ALA A 398 3.41 53.54 -35.73
CA ALA A 398 4.49 54.30 -35.12
C ALA A 398 5.78 54.22 -35.92
N THR A 399 6.56 55.30 -35.89
CA THR A 399 7.97 55.25 -36.30
C THR A 399 8.72 54.37 -35.27
N GLY A 400 9.80 53.70 -35.67
CA GLY A 400 10.51 52.80 -34.77
C GLY A 400 10.02 51.35 -34.80
N THR A 401 9.04 50.99 -35.66
CA THR A 401 8.62 49.60 -35.89
C THR A 401 9.62 48.77 -36.71
N ILE A 402 10.66 49.43 -37.23
CA ILE A 402 11.70 48.84 -38.07
C ILE A 402 12.70 47.99 -37.27
N GLN A 403 13.65 47.39 -37.99
CA GLN A 403 14.72 46.60 -37.38
C GLN A 403 15.74 47.45 -36.57
N PHE A 404 16.45 46.78 -35.69
CA PHE A 404 17.56 47.34 -34.93
C PHE A 404 18.82 46.46 -35.07
N ASN A 405 19.95 47.02 -34.71
CA ASN A 405 21.23 46.32 -34.59
C ASN A 405 21.69 46.24 -33.13
N SER A 406 22.88 45.73 -32.91
CA SER A 406 23.45 45.57 -31.57
C SER A 406 24.18 46.80 -30.98
N ASP A 407 24.06 47.99 -31.61
CA ASP A 407 24.77 49.20 -31.20
C ASP A 407 24.32 49.74 -29.83
N LEU A 408 23.10 49.44 -29.43
CA LEU A 408 22.53 49.84 -28.15
C LEU A 408 22.30 48.62 -27.23
N LEU A 409 22.95 48.63 -26.06
CA LEU A 409 22.79 47.60 -25.04
C LEU A 409 22.88 48.22 -23.64
N PRO A 410 21.94 47.98 -22.72
CA PRO A 410 20.66 47.27 -22.93
C PRO A 410 19.70 47.99 -23.83
N ARG A 411 18.92 47.28 -24.64
CA ARG A 411 17.88 47.81 -25.48
C ARG A 411 16.49 47.54 -24.93
N ILE A 412 15.62 48.54 -24.92
CA ILE A 412 14.21 48.37 -24.57
C ILE A 412 13.37 48.36 -25.87
N VAL A 413 12.57 47.35 -26.01
CA VAL A 413 11.53 47.21 -27.06
C VAL A 413 10.16 47.21 -26.38
N LEU A 414 9.25 48.03 -26.87
CA LEU A 414 7.89 48.11 -26.33
C LEU A 414 6.95 47.28 -27.19
N PHE A 415 5.93 46.69 -26.55
CA PHE A 415 4.93 45.93 -27.30
C PHE A 415 3.54 46.00 -26.68
N GLN A 416 2.54 45.68 -27.49
CA GLN A 416 1.16 45.49 -27.06
C GLN A 416 0.56 44.32 -27.80
N THR A 417 0.05 43.35 -27.04
CA THR A 417 -0.60 42.14 -27.52
C THR A 417 -2.00 42.41 -28.04
N ALA A 418 -2.59 41.46 -28.76
CA ALA A 418 -3.93 41.57 -29.33
C ALA A 418 -5.04 41.77 -28.28
N ASP A 419 -4.89 41.19 -27.09
CA ASP A 419 -5.78 41.36 -25.94
C ASP A 419 -5.58 42.70 -25.19
N GLY A 420 -4.67 43.56 -25.69
CA GLY A 420 -4.44 44.92 -25.19
C GLY A 420 -3.40 45.03 -24.08
N ARG A 421 -2.82 43.92 -23.58
CA ARG A 421 -1.76 43.95 -22.57
C ARG A 421 -0.50 44.61 -23.14
N LYS A 422 0.06 45.52 -22.39
CA LYS A 422 1.29 46.24 -22.75
C LYS A 422 2.48 45.62 -22.02
N GLY A 423 3.63 45.64 -22.67
CA GLY A 423 4.86 45.11 -22.12
C GLY A 423 6.11 45.79 -22.67
N ALA A 424 7.20 45.52 -21.99
CA ALA A 424 8.54 45.94 -22.40
C ALA A 424 9.50 44.76 -22.36
N ILE A 425 10.37 44.65 -23.34
CA ILE A 425 11.45 43.68 -23.46
C ILE A 425 12.76 44.43 -23.25
N LYS A 426 13.55 44.03 -22.25
CA LYS A 426 14.91 44.51 -22.05
C LYS A 426 15.89 43.47 -22.61
N ILE A 427 16.50 43.72 -23.76
CA ILE A 427 17.60 42.90 -24.27
C ILE A 427 18.82 43.23 -23.42
N LYS A 428 19.31 42.23 -22.71
CA LYS A 428 20.46 42.32 -21.80
C LYS A 428 21.79 42.03 -22.49
N ASP A 429 21.74 41.11 -23.47
CA ASP A 429 22.96 40.66 -24.13
C ASP A 429 22.65 40.09 -25.53
N TYR A 430 23.68 40.12 -26.39
CA TYR A 430 23.76 39.48 -27.70
C TYR A 430 24.79 38.34 -27.59
N VAL A 431 24.33 37.13 -27.38
CA VAL A 431 25.16 35.97 -26.99
C VAL A 431 25.61 35.18 -28.21
N LEU A 432 26.89 34.83 -28.26
CA LEU A 432 27.48 33.98 -29.29
C LEU A 432 28.06 32.72 -28.59
N GLU A 433 27.43 31.57 -28.81
CA GLU A 433 27.87 30.28 -28.25
C GLU A 433 28.09 29.26 -29.38
N GLY A 434 29.35 28.99 -29.73
CA GLY A 434 29.69 28.03 -30.79
C GLY A 434 29.00 28.37 -32.12
N SER A 435 28.13 27.52 -32.62
CA SER A 435 27.32 27.72 -33.81
C SER A 435 26.03 28.47 -33.55
N THR A 436 25.59 28.62 -32.30
CA THR A 436 24.34 29.26 -31.90
C THR A 436 24.57 30.75 -31.59
N ALA A 437 23.56 31.59 -31.86
CA ALA A 437 23.54 32.97 -31.42
C ALA A 437 22.09 33.34 -31.03
N TYR A 438 21.94 34.10 -29.95
CA TYR A 438 20.65 34.48 -29.43
C TYR A 438 20.71 35.80 -28.67
N ILE A 439 19.57 36.45 -28.50
CA ILE A 439 19.42 37.53 -27.53
C ILE A 439 19.02 36.96 -26.18
N LEU A 440 19.61 37.50 -25.09
CA LEU A 440 19.16 37.25 -23.72
C LEU A 440 18.33 38.44 -23.26
N ALA A 441 17.09 38.21 -22.86
CA ALA A 441 16.16 39.28 -22.53
C ALA A 441 15.35 39.01 -21.27
N ASP A 442 14.98 40.08 -20.57
CA ASP A 442 13.93 40.09 -19.58
C ASP A 442 12.67 40.73 -20.15
N ILE A 443 11.51 40.24 -19.80
CA ILE A 443 10.22 40.72 -20.27
C ILE A 443 9.36 41.10 -19.07
N LYS A 444 8.82 42.30 -19.06
CA LYS A 444 7.77 42.73 -18.12
C LYS A 444 6.51 43.05 -18.91
N ILE A 445 5.40 42.43 -18.51
CA ILE A 445 4.11 42.55 -19.20
C ILE A 445 2.97 42.61 -18.17
N GLN A 446 1.90 43.30 -18.51
CA GLN A 446 0.66 43.26 -17.75
C GLN A 446 0.13 41.87 -17.67
N LYS A 447 -0.39 41.47 -16.48
CA LYS A 447 -1.05 40.16 -16.27
C LYS A 447 -2.34 40.06 -17.08
N TYR A 448 -2.78 38.84 -17.30
CA TYR A 448 -4.14 38.57 -17.74
C TYR A 448 -5.12 38.95 -16.60
N GLU A 449 -6.22 39.58 -16.96
CA GLU A 449 -7.34 39.84 -16.03
C GLU A 449 -8.30 38.63 -15.95
#